data_8a36f2574ee04a118a61527ca9fea5cc
#
_entry.id   8a36f2574ee04a118a61527ca9fea5cc
#
_cell.length_a   1.000
_cell.length_b   1.000
_cell.length_c   1.000
_cell.angle_alpha   90.00
_cell.angle_beta   90.00
_cell.angle_gamma   90.00
#
_symmetry.space_group_name_H-M   'P 1'
#
loop_
_entity.id
_entity.type
_entity.pdbx_description
1 polymer ?
#
loop_
_entity_poly.entity_id
_entity_poly.type
_entity_poly.pdbx_seq_one_letter_code
_entity_poly.pdbx_strand_id
1 'polypeptide(L)'
;AFAAPKPFDARDLVTLDRVSSPTLSPDGRKLVVAVREADFEANKASTGLWIEDLFARDAAPPVRFTAEGFNVNSPSFSPDGATVYFLTAKSGSMQLWKQAVAGGDAVQVTNYPLDVGSYKLSPDGKSVAVSFEVFTDCADLACTKSRLDQKAATKASGQLYSQLFVRHWDTWADGRRNQLYVVPFGADGLVAAEPVRISTGIEGDVP
;
A
#
# COMPACT_ATOMS: atom_id res chain seq x y z
N ALA A 1 -29.88 -14.93 32.93
CA ALA A 1 -30.46 -15.58 31.74
C ALA A 1 -29.51 -15.30 30.56
N PHE A 2 -28.94 -16.33 29.96
CA PHE A 2 -28.20 -16.16 28.71
C PHE A 2 -29.21 -15.92 27.58
N ALA A 3 -29.00 -14.88 26.77
CA ALA A 3 -29.80 -14.68 25.58
C ALA A 3 -29.67 -15.90 24.67
N ALA A 4 -30.76 -16.31 24.05
CA ALA A 4 -30.71 -17.39 23.05
C ALA A 4 -29.72 -16.97 21.93
N PRO A 5 -28.86 -17.89 21.44
CA PRO A 5 -27.92 -17.56 20.39
C PRO A 5 -28.69 -17.12 19.14
N LYS A 6 -28.43 -15.90 18.68
CA LYS A 6 -28.96 -15.39 17.42
C LYS A 6 -28.29 -16.15 16.25
N PRO A 7 -29.04 -16.60 15.24
CA PRO A 7 -28.46 -17.14 14.03
C PRO A 7 -27.62 -16.09 13.30
N PHE A 8 -26.49 -16.51 12.73
CA PHE A 8 -25.66 -15.65 11.88
C PHE A 8 -26.44 -15.21 10.64
N ASP A 9 -26.47 -13.93 10.34
CA ASP A 9 -27.19 -13.36 9.22
C ASP A 9 -26.28 -12.53 8.27
N ALA A 10 -26.87 -11.98 7.20
CA ALA A 10 -26.14 -11.18 6.21
C ALA A 10 -25.58 -9.90 6.80
N ARG A 11 -26.24 -9.29 7.81
CA ARG A 11 -25.74 -8.10 8.50
C ARG A 11 -24.51 -8.44 9.32
N ASP A 12 -24.54 -9.54 10.04
CA ASP A 12 -23.37 -10.02 10.78
C ASP A 12 -22.17 -10.20 9.86
N LEU A 13 -22.37 -10.80 8.68
CA LEU A 13 -21.30 -11.02 7.69
C LEU A 13 -20.65 -9.71 7.21
N VAL A 14 -21.44 -8.65 6.96
CA VAL A 14 -20.91 -7.40 6.42
C VAL A 14 -20.32 -6.50 7.51
N THR A 15 -20.68 -6.71 8.79
CA THR A 15 -20.14 -5.95 9.92
C THR A 15 -18.93 -6.61 10.58
N LEU A 16 -18.58 -7.85 10.21
CA LEU A 16 -17.39 -8.50 10.71
C LEU A 16 -16.12 -7.77 10.24
N ASP A 17 -15.24 -7.48 11.19
CA ASP A 17 -13.90 -7.02 10.88
C ASP A 17 -13.10 -8.11 10.16
N ARG A 18 -12.29 -7.71 9.19
CA ARG A 18 -11.50 -8.65 8.37
C ARG A 18 -10.02 -8.43 8.61
N VAL A 19 -9.37 -9.45 9.14
CA VAL A 19 -7.93 -9.46 9.37
C VAL A 19 -7.22 -10.00 8.13
N SER A 20 -6.14 -9.31 7.74
CA SER A 20 -5.30 -9.68 6.58
C SER A 20 -3.86 -9.25 6.77
N SER A 21 -2.99 -9.66 5.86
CA SER A 21 -1.58 -9.24 5.78
C SER A 21 -0.80 -9.38 7.10
N PRO A 22 -0.82 -10.55 7.75
CA PRO A 22 -0.03 -10.77 8.96
C PRO A 22 1.46 -10.66 8.65
N THR A 23 2.18 -9.87 9.44
CA THR A 23 3.62 -9.64 9.28
C THR A 23 4.30 -9.70 10.64
N LEU A 24 5.33 -10.54 10.74
CA LEU A 24 6.14 -10.68 11.96
C LEU A 24 7.34 -9.76 11.92
N SER A 25 7.70 -9.22 13.08
CA SER A 25 8.99 -8.56 13.27
C SER A 25 10.13 -9.56 13.03
N PRO A 26 11.36 -9.10 12.65
CA PRO A 26 12.48 -9.97 12.38
C PRO A 26 12.88 -10.88 13.56
N ASP A 27 12.64 -10.45 14.79
CA ASP A 27 12.86 -11.22 16.01
C ASP A 27 11.68 -12.15 16.38
N GLY A 28 10.60 -12.15 15.60
CA GLY A 28 9.40 -12.96 15.83
C GLY A 28 8.55 -12.55 17.03
N ARG A 29 8.85 -11.40 17.68
CA ARG A 29 8.17 -11.00 18.91
C ARG A 29 6.89 -10.19 18.70
N LYS A 30 6.82 -9.47 17.60
CA LYS A 30 5.68 -8.60 17.30
C LYS A 30 4.97 -9.05 16.03
N LEU A 31 3.65 -8.99 16.07
CA LEU A 31 2.78 -9.23 14.92
C LEU A 31 2.10 -7.92 14.56
N VAL A 32 2.16 -7.52 13.29
CA VAL A 32 1.30 -6.48 12.73
C VAL A 32 0.32 -7.12 11.77
N VAL A 33 -0.95 -6.72 11.85
CA VAL A 33 -2.01 -7.16 10.94
C VAL A 33 -2.77 -5.95 10.42
N ALA A 34 -3.29 -6.06 9.20
CA ALA A 34 -4.25 -5.12 8.68
C ALA A 34 -5.67 -5.56 9.07
N VAL A 35 -6.43 -4.67 9.67
CA VAL A 35 -7.84 -4.91 10.03
C VAL A 35 -8.72 -3.95 9.24
N ARG A 36 -9.59 -4.52 8.42
CA ARG A 36 -10.63 -3.77 7.70
C ARG A 36 -11.89 -3.75 8.55
N GLU A 37 -12.22 -2.56 9.04
CA GLU A 37 -13.37 -2.26 9.87
C GLU A 37 -14.50 -1.73 9.00
N ALA A 38 -15.70 -2.30 9.14
CA ALA A 38 -16.87 -1.92 8.36
C ALA A 38 -17.77 -0.96 9.15
N ASP A 39 -18.05 0.20 8.59
CA ASP A 39 -19.12 1.08 9.04
C ASP A 39 -20.37 0.80 8.17
N PHE A 40 -21.27 -0.01 8.69
CA PHE A 40 -22.48 -0.43 7.98
C PHE A 40 -23.41 0.76 7.68
N GLU A 41 -23.56 1.67 8.64
CA GLU A 41 -24.50 2.80 8.50
C GLU A 41 -24.00 3.84 7.49
N ALA A 42 -22.68 4.08 7.45
CA ALA A 42 -22.06 4.95 6.45
C ALA A 42 -21.82 4.24 5.10
N ASN A 43 -22.06 2.93 5.01
CA ASN A 43 -21.71 2.09 3.87
C ASN A 43 -20.24 2.28 3.42
N LYS A 44 -19.33 2.28 4.38
CA LYS A 44 -17.89 2.49 4.19
C LYS A 44 -17.11 1.44 4.94
N ALA A 45 -15.84 1.34 4.62
CA ALA A 45 -14.89 0.59 5.41
C ALA A 45 -13.55 1.32 5.42
N SER A 46 -12.82 1.16 6.50
CA SER A 46 -11.45 1.66 6.62
C SER A 46 -10.52 0.51 7.04
N THR A 47 -9.26 0.58 6.62
CA THR A 47 -8.27 -0.41 7.00
C THR A 47 -7.19 0.26 7.83
N GLY A 48 -7.00 -0.21 9.06
CA GLY A 48 -5.94 0.21 9.96
C GLY A 48 -4.93 -0.90 10.20
N LEU A 49 -3.75 -0.57 10.71
CA LEU A 49 -2.82 -1.56 11.25
C LEU A 49 -3.03 -1.71 12.75
N TRP A 50 -2.90 -2.95 13.21
CA TRP A 50 -2.92 -3.33 14.61
C TRP A 50 -1.64 -4.09 14.92
N ILE A 51 -1.11 -3.89 16.13
CA ILE A 51 0.14 -4.52 16.58
C ILE A 51 -0.09 -5.27 17.88
N GLU A 52 0.56 -6.43 18.00
CA GLU A 52 0.52 -7.27 19.19
C GLU A 52 1.94 -7.70 19.57
N ASP A 53 2.24 -7.76 20.86
CA ASP A 53 3.44 -8.41 21.39
C ASP A 53 3.10 -9.85 21.75
N LEU A 54 3.60 -10.80 20.96
CA LEU A 54 3.29 -12.23 21.10
C LEU A 54 3.87 -12.86 22.38
N PHE A 55 4.78 -12.17 23.08
CA PHE A 55 5.43 -12.64 24.30
C PHE A 55 5.07 -11.79 25.53
N ALA A 56 4.09 -10.91 25.42
CA ALA A 56 3.56 -10.18 26.56
C ALA A 56 2.99 -11.17 27.60
N ARG A 57 3.38 -11.01 28.87
CA ARG A 57 3.02 -11.97 29.94
C ARG A 57 1.53 -12.07 30.24
N ASP A 58 0.77 -11.02 29.95
CA ASP A 58 -0.66 -10.89 30.33
C ASP A 58 -1.59 -10.92 29.11
N ALA A 59 -1.17 -11.50 27.99
CA ALA A 59 -1.95 -11.62 26.74
C ALA A 59 -2.74 -10.32 26.46
N ALA A 60 -2.05 -9.16 26.47
CA ALA A 60 -2.65 -7.89 26.16
C ALA A 60 -3.24 -7.95 24.74
N PRO A 61 -4.47 -7.47 24.55
CA PRO A 61 -5.09 -7.50 23.22
C PRO A 61 -4.29 -6.66 22.24
N PRO A 62 -4.36 -6.97 20.92
CA PRO A 62 -3.77 -6.13 19.89
C PRO A 62 -4.22 -4.67 20.05
N VAL A 63 -3.31 -3.75 19.82
CA VAL A 63 -3.61 -2.32 19.87
C VAL A 63 -3.54 -1.70 18.47
N ARG A 64 -4.39 -0.71 18.23
CA ARG A 64 -4.36 0.03 16.98
C ARG A 64 -3.01 0.74 16.85
N PHE A 65 -2.34 0.50 15.73
CA PHE A 65 -1.01 1.03 15.45
C PHE A 65 -1.07 2.31 14.61
N THR A 66 -1.85 2.33 13.54
CA THR A 66 -2.05 3.54 12.73
C THR A 66 -3.28 4.31 13.18
N ALA A 67 -3.24 5.65 13.05
CA ALA A 67 -4.39 6.50 13.29
C ALA A 67 -5.57 6.14 12.37
N GLU A 68 -6.78 6.48 12.79
CA GLU A 68 -7.97 6.26 11.99
C GLU A 68 -7.93 7.00 10.63
N GLY A 69 -8.58 6.41 9.63
CA GLY A 69 -8.71 7.01 8.29
C GLY A 69 -7.47 6.93 7.41
N PHE A 70 -6.45 6.16 7.81
CA PHE A 70 -5.26 5.97 6.95
C PHE A 70 -5.50 5.08 5.75
N ASN A 71 -6.39 4.08 5.83
CA ASN A 71 -6.62 3.10 4.76
C ASN A 71 -5.32 2.49 4.23
N VAL A 72 -4.69 1.72 5.09
CA VAL A 72 -3.36 1.15 4.87
C VAL A 72 -3.40 -0.23 4.23
N ASN A 73 -2.34 -0.57 3.49
CA ASN A 73 -2.10 -1.93 3.01
C ASN A 73 -0.60 -2.27 3.00
N SER A 74 -0.29 -3.55 2.74
CA SER A 74 1.07 -4.05 2.57
C SER A 74 2.03 -3.69 3.72
N PRO A 75 1.72 -3.97 5.00
CA PRO A 75 2.65 -3.69 6.09
C PRO A 75 3.92 -4.54 5.98
N SER A 76 5.06 -3.96 6.36
CA SER A 76 6.34 -4.66 6.45
C SER A 76 7.21 -4.04 7.53
N PHE A 77 7.86 -4.85 8.35
CA PHE A 77 8.87 -4.34 9.28
C PHE A 77 10.16 -3.95 8.55
N SER A 78 10.85 -2.94 9.10
CA SER A 78 12.26 -2.70 8.78
C SER A 78 13.11 -3.90 9.21
N PRO A 79 14.31 -4.10 8.61
CA PRO A 79 15.20 -5.22 8.99
C PRO A 79 15.60 -5.24 10.46
N ASP A 80 15.66 -4.10 11.13
CA ASP A 80 15.95 -3.96 12.56
C ASP A 80 14.70 -4.12 13.46
N GLY A 81 13.49 -4.24 12.86
CA GLY A 81 12.23 -4.37 13.59
C GLY A 81 11.74 -3.09 14.27
N ALA A 82 12.44 -1.96 14.12
CA ALA A 82 12.13 -0.73 14.83
C ALA A 82 11.01 0.11 14.16
N THR A 83 10.73 -0.16 12.90
CA THR A 83 9.80 0.63 12.07
C THR A 83 8.89 -0.30 11.28
N VAL A 84 7.63 0.09 11.10
CA VAL A 84 6.70 -0.54 10.16
C VAL A 84 6.48 0.40 8.99
N TYR A 85 6.69 -0.11 7.78
CA TYR A 85 6.38 0.54 6.52
C TYR A 85 5.04 0.05 6.00
N PHE A 86 4.32 0.88 5.26
CA PHE A 86 3.02 0.53 4.68
C PHE A 86 2.66 1.50 3.54
N LEU A 87 1.73 1.09 2.68
CA LEU A 87 1.18 1.94 1.64
C LEU A 87 -0.14 2.57 2.09
N THR A 88 -0.33 3.84 1.77
CA THR A 88 -1.60 4.55 1.99
C THR A 88 -1.74 5.74 1.04
N ALA A 89 -2.99 6.04 0.65
CA ALA A 89 -3.34 7.23 -0.13
C ALA A 89 -3.66 8.46 0.73
N LYS A 90 -3.18 8.51 1.98
CA LYS A 90 -3.46 9.60 2.94
C LYS A 90 -3.09 10.99 2.41
N SER A 91 -2.06 11.10 1.59
CA SER A 91 -1.61 12.35 0.96
C SER A 91 -2.28 12.66 -0.39
N GLY A 92 -3.30 11.89 -0.79
CA GLY A 92 -4.02 12.08 -2.06
C GLY A 92 -3.64 11.10 -3.16
N SER A 93 -2.47 10.44 -3.06
CA SER A 93 -2.02 9.36 -3.93
C SER A 93 -1.40 8.24 -3.08
N MET A 94 -1.36 7.02 -3.63
CA MET A 94 -0.76 5.88 -2.93
C MET A 94 0.74 6.07 -2.81
N GLN A 95 1.24 6.21 -1.57
CA GLN A 95 2.64 6.45 -1.27
C GLN A 95 3.12 5.51 -0.16
N LEU A 96 4.44 5.33 -0.08
CA LEU A 96 5.07 4.62 1.03
C LEU A 96 5.15 5.54 2.25
N TRP A 97 4.72 5.00 3.38
CA TRP A 97 4.77 5.65 4.69
C TRP A 97 5.48 4.75 5.69
N LYS A 98 5.91 5.30 6.80
CA LYS A 98 6.53 4.57 7.91
C LYS A 98 6.03 5.09 9.25
N GLN A 99 6.05 4.23 10.26
CA GLN A 99 5.77 4.58 11.66
C GLN A 99 6.66 3.78 12.59
N ALA A 100 7.23 4.42 13.61
CA ALA A 100 8.08 3.73 14.58
C ALA A 100 7.24 2.76 15.44
N VAL A 101 7.76 1.57 15.70
CA VAL A 101 7.13 0.56 16.56
C VAL A 101 6.97 1.07 18.00
N ALA A 102 7.88 1.93 18.45
CA ALA A 102 7.82 2.57 19.77
C ALA A 102 6.70 3.59 19.92
N GLY A 103 6.00 3.95 18.84
CA GLY A 103 4.93 4.94 18.80
C GLY A 103 5.32 6.21 18.04
N GLY A 104 4.43 7.19 18.03
CA GLY A 104 4.57 8.44 17.28
C GLY A 104 3.75 8.45 15.99
N ASP A 105 3.79 9.55 15.28
CA ASP A 105 3.03 9.76 14.05
C ASP A 105 3.65 9.03 12.85
N ALA A 106 2.79 8.63 11.91
CA ALA A 106 3.24 8.11 10.64
C ALA A 106 3.85 9.22 9.77
N VAL A 107 4.94 8.92 9.09
CA VAL A 107 5.70 9.84 8.23
C VAL A 107 5.67 9.34 6.81
N GLN A 108 5.41 10.23 5.85
CA GLN A 108 5.46 9.92 4.44
C GLN A 108 6.91 9.74 3.98
N VAL A 109 7.21 8.62 3.34
CA VAL A 109 8.55 8.25 2.86
C VAL A 109 8.76 8.67 1.40
N THR A 110 7.74 8.45 0.56
CA THR A 110 7.76 8.80 -0.87
C THR A 110 6.74 9.88 -1.19
N ASN A 111 7.05 10.71 -2.18
CA ASN A 111 6.12 11.72 -2.70
C ASN A 111 6.29 11.80 -4.24
N TYR A 112 5.96 10.71 -4.92
CA TYR A 112 6.07 10.62 -6.37
C TYR A 112 4.79 11.09 -7.07
N PRO A 113 4.88 11.53 -8.34
CA PRO A 113 3.73 12.00 -9.10
C PRO A 113 2.76 10.88 -9.51
N LEU A 114 3.14 9.62 -9.28
CA LEU A 114 2.37 8.42 -9.56
C LEU A 114 2.17 7.61 -8.28
N ASP A 115 1.14 6.77 -8.28
CA ASP A 115 0.89 5.82 -7.19
C ASP A 115 1.99 4.77 -7.11
N VAL A 116 2.48 4.50 -5.92
CA VAL A 116 3.32 3.35 -5.62
C VAL A 116 2.43 2.10 -5.59
N GLY A 117 2.64 1.18 -6.52
CA GLY A 117 1.84 -0.05 -6.63
C GLY A 117 2.23 -1.10 -5.59
N SER A 118 3.52 -1.32 -5.43
CA SER A 118 4.10 -2.24 -4.45
C SER A 118 5.47 -1.77 -3.99
N TYR A 119 5.98 -2.35 -2.91
CA TYR A 119 7.34 -2.05 -2.45
C TYR A 119 8.00 -3.26 -1.78
N LYS A 120 9.33 -3.25 -1.74
CA LYS A 120 10.14 -4.20 -0.98
C LYS A 120 11.38 -3.50 -0.42
N LEU A 121 11.56 -3.56 0.89
CA LEU A 121 12.76 -3.05 1.54
C LEU A 121 13.96 -3.94 1.21
N SER A 122 15.15 -3.35 1.04
CA SER A 122 16.39 -4.12 0.95
C SER A 122 16.71 -4.76 2.31
N PRO A 123 17.39 -5.93 2.33
CA PRO A 123 17.73 -6.61 3.58
C PRO A 123 18.63 -5.80 4.51
N ASP A 124 19.39 -4.87 3.98
CA ASP A 124 20.24 -3.97 4.75
C ASP A 124 19.53 -2.66 5.19
N GLY A 125 18.26 -2.50 4.80
CA GLY A 125 17.44 -1.32 5.14
C GLY A 125 17.88 -0.02 4.48
N LYS A 126 18.77 -0.05 3.47
CA LYS A 126 19.33 1.16 2.86
C LYS A 126 18.64 1.62 1.58
N SER A 127 17.76 0.79 1.03
CA SER A 127 17.03 1.10 -0.19
C SER A 127 15.67 0.43 -0.20
N VAL A 128 14.83 0.86 -1.12
CA VAL A 128 13.53 0.25 -1.37
C VAL A 128 13.35 0.05 -2.88
N ALA A 129 12.89 -1.12 -3.27
CA ALA A 129 12.33 -1.36 -4.58
C ALA A 129 10.86 -0.96 -4.55
N VAL A 130 10.39 -0.23 -5.56
CA VAL A 130 9.01 0.20 -5.71
C VAL A 130 8.52 -0.08 -7.12
N SER A 131 7.23 -0.32 -7.28
CA SER A 131 6.64 -0.46 -8.62
C SER A 131 5.75 0.73 -8.95
N PHE A 132 5.79 1.11 -10.23
CA PHE A 132 4.88 2.12 -10.80
C PHE A 132 4.29 1.61 -12.10
N GLU A 133 3.05 1.96 -12.37
CA GLU A 133 2.46 1.83 -13.69
C GLU A 133 2.88 3.01 -14.58
N VAL A 134 3.69 2.73 -15.60
CA VAL A 134 4.27 3.76 -16.49
C VAL A 134 4.08 3.40 -17.96
N PHE A 135 4.09 4.40 -18.82
CA PHE A 135 4.30 4.18 -20.24
C PHE A 135 5.77 3.82 -20.46
N THR A 136 6.03 2.65 -21.08
CA THR A 136 7.39 2.09 -21.16
C THR A 136 8.34 2.91 -22.03
N ASP A 137 7.82 3.73 -22.92
CA ASP A 137 8.53 4.71 -23.75
C ASP A 137 8.79 6.05 -23.05
N CYS A 138 8.24 6.28 -21.86
CA CYS A 138 8.56 7.43 -21.03
C CYS A 138 9.92 7.23 -20.32
N ALA A 139 10.75 8.28 -20.33
CA ALA A 139 12.05 8.27 -19.67
C ALA A 139 11.95 8.35 -18.15
N ASP A 140 10.90 9.01 -17.62
CA ASP A 140 10.70 9.29 -16.21
C ASP A 140 9.22 9.24 -15.81
N LEU A 141 8.95 9.37 -14.49
CA LEU A 141 7.60 9.36 -13.94
C LEU A 141 6.80 10.61 -14.36
N ALA A 142 7.48 11.74 -14.54
CA ALA A 142 6.84 13.01 -14.92
C ALA A 142 6.25 12.94 -16.34
N CYS A 143 6.93 12.26 -17.26
CA CYS A 143 6.41 11.99 -18.60
C CYS A 143 5.10 11.21 -18.55
N THR A 144 5.05 10.12 -17.77
CA THR A 144 3.82 9.33 -17.59
C THR A 144 2.71 10.20 -16.97
N LYS A 145 3.02 10.96 -15.92
CA LYS A 145 2.06 11.85 -15.28
C LYS A 145 1.49 12.87 -16.26
N SER A 146 2.34 13.49 -17.05
CA SER A 146 1.92 14.47 -18.07
C SER A 146 0.94 13.87 -19.09
N ARG A 147 1.20 12.66 -19.58
CA ARG A 147 0.29 11.96 -20.51
C ARG A 147 -1.06 11.64 -19.85
N LEU A 148 -1.06 11.22 -18.60
CA LEU A 148 -2.29 10.95 -17.85
C LEU A 148 -3.11 12.25 -17.67
N ASP A 149 -2.46 13.35 -17.34
CA ASP A 149 -3.12 14.65 -17.18
C ASP A 149 -3.71 15.16 -18.52
N GLN A 150 -2.97 15.03 -19.61
CA GLN A 150 -3.48 15.35 -20.94
C GLN A 150 -4.69 14.49 -21.31
N LYS A 151 -4.64 13.20 -21.02
CA LYS A 151 -5.77 12.28 -21.24
C LYS A 151 -6.99 12.69 -20.40
N ALA A 152 -6.78 13.00 -19.11
CA ALA A 152 -7.85 13.47 -18.21
C ALA A 152 -8.46 14.80 -18.65
N ALA A 153 -7.69 15.69 -19.24
CA ALA A 153 -8.17 16.97 -19.79
C ALA A 153 -8.97 16.81 -21.10
N THR A 154 -8.90 15.64 -21.75
CA THR A 154 -9.62 15.39 -23.00
C THR A 154 -11.11 15.18 -22.72
N LYS A 155 -11.95 15.90 -23.45
CA LYS A 155 -13.42 15.80 -23.33
C LYS A 155 -14.04 14.66 -24.14
N ALA A 156 -13.23 13.89 -24.87
CA ALA A 156 -13.70 12.75 -25.65
C ALA A 156 -14.13 11.60 -24.74
N SER A 157 -15.29 11.04 -24.96
CA SER A 157 -15.81 9.90 -24.23
C SER A 157 -15.39 8.54 -24.82
N GLY A 158 -14.93 8.55 -26.09
CA GLY A 158 -14.46 7.35 -26.79
C GLY A 158 -13.01 7.06 -26.52
N GLN A 159 -12.63 5.77 -26.49
CA GLN A 159 -11.27 5.29 -26.34
C GLN A 159 -10.90 4.38 -27.51
N LEU A 160 -9.76 4.66 -28.13
CA LEU A 160 -9.22 3.84 -29.24
C LEU A 160 -8.20 2.86 -28.69
N TYR A 161 -8.38 1.58 -29.02
CA TYR A 161 -7.43 0.52 -28.70
C TYR A 161 -6.82 -0.02 -29.98
N SER A 162 -5.49 -0.03 -30.06
CA SER A 162 -4.73 -0.58 -31.19
C SER A 162 -4.21 -2.00 -30.95
N GLN A 163 -4.31 -2.50 -29.72
CA GLN A 163 -3.79 -3.79 -29.30
C GLN A 163 -4.78 -4.53 -28.37
N LEU A 164 -4.79 -5.84 -28.40
CA LEU A 164 -5.38 -6.71 -27.41
C LEU A 164 -4.36 -6.91 -26.26
N PHE A 165 -4.74 -7.07 -25.00
CA PHE A 165 -6.08 -6.99 -24.44
C PHE A 165 -6.53 -5.55 -24.19
N VAL A 166 -7.79 -5.26 -24.46
CA VAL A 166 -8.38 -3.94 -24.16
C VAL A 166 -8.82 -3.81 -22.70
N ARG A 167 -9.09 -4.94 -22.03
CA ARG A 167 -9.55 -4.96 -20.63
C ARG A 167 -9.15 -6.28 -19.94
N HIS A 168 -8.78 -6.18 -18.67
CA HIS A 168 -8.63 -7.31 -17.75
C HIS A 168 -9.57 -7.11 -16.57
N TRP A 169 -10.51 -8.06 -16.34
CA TRP A 169 -11.61 -7.92 -15.38
C TRP A 169 -12.40 -6.63 -15.60
N ASP A 170 -12.36 -5.70 -14.64
CA ASP A 170 -12.98 -4.38 -14.65
C ASP A 170 -12.03 -3.22 -15.01
N THR A 171 -10.76 -3.50 -15.23
CA THR A 171 -9.72 -2.51 -15.52
C THR A 171 -9.43 -2.43 -17.03
N TRP A 172 -9.64 -1.27 -17.62
CA TRP A 172 -9.32 -1.00 -19.03
C TRP A 172 -7.82 -0.75 -19.19
N ALA A 173 -7.23 -1.42 -20.18
CA ALA A 173 -5.84 -1.19 -20.53
C ALA A 173 -5.67 0.24 -21.08
N ASP A 174 -4.74 1.00 -20.54
CA ASP A 174 -4.45 2.37 -20.98
C ASP A 174 -3.07 2.50 -21.65
N GLY A 175 -2.34 1.40 -21.79
CA GLY A 175 -1.02 1.31 -22.39
C GLY A 175 0.13 1.36 -21.39
N ARG A 176 -0.15 1.64 -20.11
CA ARG A 176 0.86 1.55 -19.06
C ARG A 176 1.22 0.10 -18.76
N ARG A 177 2.41 -0.09 -18.19
CA ARG A 177 2.92 -1.36 -17.67
C ARG A 177 3.50 -1.14 -16.28
N ASN A 178 3.35 -2.14 -15.44
CA ASN A 178 3.99 -2.15 -14.12
C ASN A 178 5.49 -2.36 -14.27
N GLN A 179 6.30 -1.46 -13.72
CA GLN A 179 7.75 -1.46 -13.85
C GLN A 179 8.41 -1.26 -12.48
N LEU A 180 9.59 -1.87 -12.30
CA LEU A 180 10.35 -1.82 -11.05
C LEU A 180 11.39 -0.70 -11.07
N TYR A 181 11.48 -0.04 -9.92
CA TYR A 181 12.43 1.02 -9.63
C TYR A 181 13.10 0.75 -8.29
N VAL A 182 14.32 1.25 -8.13
CA VAL A 182 15.02 1.23 -6.85
C VAL A 182 15.40 2.66 -6.47
N VAL A 183 15.28 2.98 -5.20
CA VAL A 183 15.67 4.26 -4.64
C VAL A 183 16.37 4.07 -3.29
N PRO A 184 17.50 4.75 -3.03
CA PRO A 184 18.14 4.72 -1.74
C PRO A 184 17.37 5.56 -0.70
N PHE A 185 17.46 5.16 0.55
CA PHE A 185 17.05 5.99 1.67
C PHE A 185 18.16 6.99 2.05
N GLY A 186 17.76 8.20 2.42
CA GLY A 186 18.62 9.15 3.10
C GLY A 186 18.87 8.75 4.56
N ALA A 187 19.68 9.53 5.26
CA ALA A 187 20.02 9.31 6.66
C ALA A 187 18.78 9.39 7.60
N ASP A 188 17.76 10.11 7.19
CA ASP A 188 16.46 10.24 7.88
C ASP A 188 15.50 9.07 7.57
N GLY A 189 15.92 8.15 6.71
CA GLY A 189 15.10 7.03 6.24
C GLY A 189 13.93 7.45 5.35
N LEU A 190 14.02 8.61 4.70
CA LEU A 190 13.15 9.06 3.63
C LEU A 190 13.86 8.85 2.28
N VAL A 191 13.11 8.81 1.18
CA VAL A 191 13.75 8.74 -0.13
C VAL A 191 14.39 10.08 -0.48
N ALA A 192 15.67 10.03 -0.89
CA ALA A 192 16.50 11.22 -1.10
C ALA A 192 16.82 11.47 -2.58
N ALA A 193 16.36 10.63 -3.49
CA ALA A 193 16.73 10.68 -4.90
C ALA A 193 15.57 10.27 -5.80
N GLU A 194 15.69 10.58 -7.09
CA GLU A 194 14.80 10.04 -8.12
C GLU A 194 14.94 8.50 -8.23
N PRO A 195 13.84 7.79 -8.41
CA PRO A 195 13.88 6.34 -8.52
C PRO A 195 14.50 5.91 -9.84
N VAL A 196 15.41 4.94 -9.78
CA VAL A 196 16.08 4.38 -10.95
C VAL A 196 15.32 3.15 -11.43
N ARG A 197 14.85 3.17 -12.67
CA ARG A 197 14.18 2.03 -13.30
C ARG A 197 15.18 0.89 -13.53
N ILE A 198 14.92 -0.27 -12.93
CA ILE A 198 15.76 -1.47 -13.05
C ILE A 198 15.21 -2.49 -14.05
N SER A 199 13.96 -2.37 -14.48
CA SER A 199 13.30 -3.19 -15.48
C SER A 199 13.43 -2.61 -16.91
N THR A 200 14.48 -1.85 -17.18
CA THR A 200 14.72 -1.25 -18.50
C THR A 200 14.81 -2.33 -19.58
N GLY A 201 14.15 -2.11 -20.72
CA GLY A 201 14.13 -3.07 -21.83
C GLY A 201 13.05 -4.16 -21.72
N ILE A 202 12.29 -4.17 -20.64
CA ILE A 202 11.12 -5.06 -20.48
C ILE A 202 9.86 -4.27 -20.86
N GLU A 203 9.18 -4.70 -21.92
CA GLU A 203 7.95 -4.05 -22.41
C GLU A 203 6.68 -4.59 -21.74
N GLY A 204 6.79 -5.70 -21.01
CA GLY A 204 5.70 -6.32 -20.25
C GLY A 204 5.56 -5.77 -18.84
N ASP A 205 4.55 -6.27 -18.12
CA ASP A 205 4.39 -6.02 -16.69
C ASP A 205 5.47 -6.79 -15.90
N VAL A 206 6.05 -6.12 -14.93
CA VAL A 206 7.00 -6.69 -13.97
C VAL A 206 6.33 -6.65 -12.60
N PRO A 207 6.24 -7.82 -11.91
CA PRO A 207 5.52 -7.94 -10.62
C PRO A 207 6.19 -7.17 -9.48
#